data_ec452261961929c699fdf62e8aef2403
#
_entry.id   ec452261961929c699fdf62e8aef2403
#
_cell.length_a   1.000
_cell.length_b   1.000
_cell.length_c   1.000
_cell.angle_alpha   90.00
_cell.angle_beta   90.00
_cell.angle_gamma   90.00
#
_symmetry.space_group_name_H-M   'P 1'
#
loop_
_entity.id
_entity.type
_entity.pdbx_description
1 polymer ?
#
loop_
_entity_poly.entity_id
_entity_poly.type
_entity_poly.pdbx_seq_one_letter_code
_entity_poly.pdbx_strand_id
1 'polypeptide(L)' 'MATVACTRCATTREGAGRVLPGALGDQIEAGICAECWKEWLSQQIRVINHYGLRPVAKEDREKLYAFTREFLNLPT' A
#
# COMPACT_ATOMS: atom_id res chain seq x y z
N MET A 1 -15.52 12.73 1.49
CA MET A 1 -14.48 11.76 1.21
C MET A 1 -14.03 11.86 -0.22
N ALA A 2 -12.73 11.74 -0.46
CA ALA A 2 -12.18 11.93 -1.80
C ALA A 2 -12.21 10.63 -2.58
N THR A 3 -12.60 10.72 -3.86
CA THR A 3 -12.44 9.61 -4.78
C THR A 3 -11.07 9.71 -5.47
N VAL A 4 -10.51 8.58 -5.85
CA VAL A 4 -9.23 8.54 -6.55
C VAL A 4 -9.33 7.64 -7.77
N ALA A 5 -8.53 7.97 -8.79
CA ALA A 5 -8.33 7.06 -9.92
C ALA A 5 -7.24 6.08 -9.50
N CYS A 6 -7.63 4.86 -9.17
CA CYS A 6 -6.71 3.87 -8.64
C CYS A 6 -5.71 3.40 -9.69
N THR A 7 -4.42 3.47 -9.36
CA THR A 7 -3.37 3.03 -10.28
C THR A 7 -3.35 1.51 -10.46
N ARG A 8 -3.90 0.78 -9.51
CA ARG A 8 -3.89 -0.69 -9.56
C ARG A 8 -5.07 -1.27 -10.33
N CYS A 9 -6.28 -0.82 -10.02
CA CYS A 9 -7.48 -1.37 -10.66
C CYS A 9 -8.04 -0.49 -11.78
N ALA A 10 -7.46 0.66 -12.00
CA ALA A 10 -7.85 1.64 -13.03
C ALA A 10 -9.31 2.09 -12.93
N THR A 11 -9.90 2.00 -11.74
CA THR A 11 -11.28 2.39 -11.50
C THR A 11 -11.31 3.57 -10.54
N THR A 12 -12.20 4.53 -10.79
CA THR A 12 -12.38 5.65 -9.87
C THR A 12 -13.30 5.22 -8.73
N ARG A 13 -12.78 5.26 -7.51
CA ARG A 13 -13.48 4.82 -6.31
C ARG A 13 -13.07 5.68 -5.13
N GLU A 14 -13.74 5.48 -3.99
CA GLU A 14 -13.33 6.08 -2.74
C GLU A 14 -11.90 5.69 -2.41
N GLY A 15 -11.08 6.67 -2.02
CA GLY A 15 -9.67 6.45 -1.69
C GLY A 15 -9.49 5.76 -0.35
N ALA A 16 -8.32 5.15 -0.18
CA ALA A 16 -7.96 4.51 1.08
C ALA A 16 -7.71 5.51 2.20
N GLY A 17 -7.47 6.77 1.86
CA GLY A 17 -7.11 7.80 2.82
C GLY A 17 -5.65 7.70 3.25
N ARG A 18 -5.30 8.43 4.30
CA ARG A 18 -3.93 8.44 4.80
C ARG A 18 -3.71 7.27 5.74
N VAL A 19 -3.11 6.24 5.22
CA VAL A 19 -2.89 4.96 5.93
C VAL A 19 -1.46 4.80 6.42
N LEU A 20 -0.50 5.52 5.82
CA LEU A 20 0.91 5.48 6.17
C LEU A 20 1.49 6.89 6.18
N PRO A 21 2.55 7.14 6.96
CA PRO A 21 3.25 8.42 6.91
C PRO A 21 4.20 8.51 5.73
N GLY A 22 4.65 9.73 5.42
CA GLY A 22 5.69 9.97 4.42
C GLY A 22 5.21 9.88 2.99
N ALA A 23 6.17 9.79 2.07
CA ALA A 23 5.91 9.81 0.63
C ALA A 23 5.02 8.66 0.16
N LEU A 24 5.23 7.47 0.72
CA LEU A 24 4.41 6.31 0.37
C LEU A 24 2.95 6.52 0.77
N GLY A 25 2.71 7.07 1.96
CA GLY A 25 1.36 7.41 2.41
C GLY A 25 0.71 8.43 1.51
N ASP A 26 1.46 9.43 1.04
CA ASP A 26 0.96 10.43 0.11
C ASP A 26 0.57 9.80 -1.24
N GLN A 27 1.38 8.88 -1.74
CA GLN A 27 1.08 8.17 -2.99
C GLN A 27 -0.18 7.31 -2.87
N ILE A 28 -0.35 6.62 -1.76
CA ILE A 28 -1.52 5.79 -1.51
C ILE A 28 -2.77 6.66 -1.41
N GLU A 29 -2.70 7.74 -0.64
CA GLU A 29 -3.82 8.68 -0.48
C GLU A 29 -4.26 9.27 -1.82
N ALA A 30 -3.31 9.58 -2.69
CA ALA A 30 -3.58 10.21 -3.98
C ALA A 30 -4.02 9.24 -5.07
N GLY A 31 -3.66 7.96 -4.99
CA GLY A 31 -3.82 7.07 -6.12
C GLY A 31 -4.25 5.63 -5.84
N ILE A 32 -4.66 5.28 -4.62
CA ILE A 32 -5.07 3.91 -4.31
C ILE A 32 -6.47 3.94 -3.69
N CYS A 33 -7.38 3.11 -4.22
CA CYS A 33 -8.71 3.00 -3.67
C CYS A 33 -8.74 2.11 -2.42
N ALA A 34 -9.80 2.25 -1.61
CA ALA A 34 -9.95 1.51 -0.37
C ALA A 34 -9.96 -0.01 -0.60
N GLU A 35 -10.54 -0.47 -1.70
CA GLU A 35 -10.61 -1.90 -2.01
C GLU A 35 -9.22 -2.49 -2.28
N CYS A 36 -8.39 -1.82 -3.07
CA CYS A 36 -7.04 -2.27 -3.34
C CYS A 36 -6.19 -2.25 -2.07
N TRP A 37 -6.40 -1.27 -1.21
CA TRP A 37 -5.71 -1.21 0.07
C TRP A 37 -6.09 -2.42 0.96
N LYS A 38 -7.36 -2.78 1.00
CA LYS A 38 -7.81 -3.97 1.75
C LYS A 38 -7.17 -5.25 1.23
N GLU A 39 -7.07 -5.39 -0.07
CA GLU A 39 -6.39 -6.53 -0.69
C GLU A 39 -4.92 -6.58 -0.28
N TRP A 40 -4.25 -5.44 -0.26
CA TRP A 40 -2.87 -5.37 0.20
C TRP A 40 -2.73 -5.79 1.67
N LEU A 41 -3.63 -5.35 2.54
CA LEU A 41 -3.58 -5.71 3.96
C LEU A 41 -3.62 -7.24 4.14
N SER A 42 -4.43 -7.94 3.36
CA SER A 42 -4.48 -9.40 3.38
C SER A 42 -3.19 -10.01 2.85
N GLN A 43 -2.67 -9.47 1.76
CA GLN A 43 -1.43 -9.94 1.15
C GLN A 43 -0.22 -9.65 2.04
N GLN A 44 -0.22 -8.51 2.73
CA GLN A 44 0.84 -8.10 3.63
C GLN A 44 1.12 -9.15 4.72
N ILE A 45 0.08 -9.74 5.27
CA ILE A 45 0.22 -10.77 6.30
C ILE A 45 1.02 -11.95 5.75
N ARG A 46 0.71 -12.37 4.52
CA ARG A 46 1.42 -13.46 3.86
C ARG A 46 2.89 -13.12 3.59
N VAL A 47 3.14 -11.89 3.15
CA VAL A 47 4.50 -11.42 2.87
C VAL A 47 5.33 -11.42 4.16
N ILE A 48 4.77 -10.87 5.24
CA ILE A 48 5.44 -10.83 6.53
C ILE A 48 5.78 -12.24 7.01
N ASN A 49 4.86 -13.18 6.92
CA ASN A 49 5.07 -14.57 7.35
C ASN A 49 6.07 -15.31 6.46
N HIS A 50 5.99 -15.10 5.16
CA HIS A 50 6.85 -15.79 4.20
C HIS A 50 8.31 -15.37 4.33
N TYR A 51 8.58 -14.10 4.50
CA TYR A 51 9.93 -13.56 4.56
C TYR A 51 10.43 -13.32 5.99
N GLY A 52 9.58 -13.57 6.98
CA GLY A 52 9.95 -13.35 8.38
C GLY A 52 10.23 -11.90 8.71
N LEU A 53 9.49 -10.98 8.08
CA LEU A 53 9.70 -9.55 8.28
C LEU A 53 9.19 -9.09 9.64
N ARG A 54 9.87 -8.09 10.21
CA ARG A 54 9.49 -7.45 11.46
C ARG A 54 9.17 -6.00 11.18
N PRO A 55 7.89 -5.61 11.16
CA PRO A 55 7.51 -4.22 10.83
C PRO A 55 8.10 -3.17 11.77
N VAL A 56 8.52 -3.56 12.98
CA VAL A 56 9.15 -2.64 13.92
C VAL A 56 10.61 -2.34 13.55
N ALA A 57 11.25 -3.21 12.76
CA ALA A 57 12.62 -2.99 12.29
C ALA A 57 12.60 -2.12 11.05
N LYS A 58 13.40 -1.06 11.04
CA LYS A 58 13.44 -0.12 9.93
C LYS A 58 13.74 -0.79 8.59
N GLU A 59 14.74 -1.66 8.55
CA GLU A 59 15.14 -2.37 7.33
C GLU A 59 14.03 -3.25 6.79
N ASP A 60 13.37 -4.00 7.65
CA ASP A 60 12.28 -4.88 7.26
C ASP A 60 11.06 -4.07 6.81
N ARG A 61 10.80 -2.94 7.47
CA ARG A 61 9.72 -2.04 7.08
C ARG A 61 9.97 -1.45 5.69
N GLU A 62 11.20 -1.10 5.38
CA GLU A 62 11.54 -0.60 4.03
C GLU A 62 11.33 -1.67 2.96
N LYS A 63 11.67 -2.92 3.26
CA LYS A 63 11.38 -4.05 2.36
C LYS A 63 9.88 -4.22 2.17
N LEU A 64 9.11 -4.13 3.25
CA LEU A 64 7.66 -4.24 3.18
C LEU A 64 7.06 -3.12 2.32
N TYR A 65 7.58 -1.90 2.44
CA TYR A 65 7.14 -0.78 1.62
C TYR A 65 7.46 -0.99 0.13
N ALA A 66 8.59 -1.61 -0.20
CA ALA A 66 8.90 -1.96 -1.58
C ALA A 66 7.88 -2.95 -2.14
N PHE A 67 7.51 -3.96 -1.37
CA PHE A 67 6.45 -4.89 -1.75
C PHE A 67 5.10 -4.17 -1.91
N THR A 68 4.81 -3.21 -1.03
CA THR A 68 3.60 -2.41 -1.09
C THR A 68 3.50 -1.65 -2.41
N ARG A 69 4.58 -0.97 -2.80
CA ARG A 69 4.61 -0.24 -4.07
C ARG A 69 4.41 -1.16 -5.26
N GLU A 70 5.05 -2.29 -5.25
CA GLU A 70 4.94 -3.28 -6.33
C GLU A 70 3.53 -3.83 -6.45
N PHE A 71 2.93 -4.22 -5.32
CA PHE A 71 1.57 -4.75 -5.30
C PHE A 71 0.55 -3.71 -5.77
N LEU A 72 0.70 -2.47 -5.32
CA LEU A 72 -0.24 -1.40 -5.64
C LEU A 72 0.09 -0.68 -6.95
N ASN A 73 1.11 -1.13 -7.66
CA ASN A 73 1.56 -0.53 -8.93
C ASN A 73 1.91 0.96 -8.79
N LEU A 74 2.55 1.30 -7.69
CA LEU A 74 2.99 2.67 -7.43
C LEU A 74 4.40 2.89 -7.98
N PRO A 75 4.73 4.15 -8.38
CA PRO A 75 6.09 4.45 -8.81
C PRO A 75 7.08 4.33 -7.64
N THR A 76 8.26 3.89 -7.94
CA THR A 76 9.35 3.76 -6.95
C THR A 76 10.16 5.03 -6.85
#